data_5fd4a1036043c4772373b1f004ff05aa
#
_entry.id   5fd4a1036043c4772373b1f004ff05aa
#
_cell.length_a   1.000
_cell.length_b   1.000
_cell.length_c   1.000
_cell.angle_alpha   90.00
_cell.angle_beta   90.00
_cell.angle_gamma   90.00
#
_symmetry.space_group_name_H-M   'P 1'
#
loop_
_entity.id
_entity.type
_entity.pdbx_description
1 polymer ?
#
loop_
_entity_poly.entity_id
_entity_poly.type
_entity_poly.pdbx_seq_one_letter_code
_entity_poly.pdbx_strand_id
1 'polypeptide(L)'
;MLEFLQTGRMLYVLAAICALGTFSTLVTGSLYKRLIKETGNMALTKDKNLKALKQRMENVFLINHGIRNVNAYIEKQLYGFRFMHMSLDGWDNLSVQAMILCFMAGGAAAFGAYWYRCDNYYIVLYGAAGVFGGLFLAFVDNGIGAGTKRKQLADHLVDYVENSPHFYKSVDNSAYAGQER
;
A
#
# COMPACT_ATOMS: atom_id res chain seq x y z
N MET A 1 36.81 -2.09 4.46
CA MET A 1 36.06 -1.51 3.34
C MET A 1 36.48 -2.11 2.01
N LEU A 2 37.78 -2.10 1.67
CA LEU A 2 38.30 -2.66 0.41
C LEU A 2 37.92 -4.14 0.21
N GLU A 3 38.13 -4.99 1.20
CA GLU A 3 37.76 -6.42 1.14
C GLU A 3 36.26 -6.63 0.92
N PHE A 4 35.42 -5.78 1.48
CA PHE A 4 33.97 -5.86 1.34
C PHE A 4 33.51 -5.57 -0.10
N LEU A 5 34.16 -4.60 -0.75
CA LEU A 5 33.91 -4.25 -2.15
C LEU A 5 34.49 -5.29 -3.11
N GLN A 6 35.72 -5.77 -2.86
CA GLN A 6 36.37 -6.77 -3.72
C GLN A 6 35.80 -8.18 -3.57
N THR A 7 35.17 -8.52 -2.45
CA THR A 7 34.53 -9.84 -2.23
C THR A 7 33.12 -9.93 -2.81
N GLY A 8 32.58 -8.86 -3.41
CA GLY A 8 31.24 -8.88 -3.99
C GLY A 8 30.10 -8.87 -2.93
N ARG A 9 30.40 -8.69 -1.65
CA ARG A 9 29.42 -8.72 -0.56
C ARG A 9 28.33 -7.66 -0.72
N MET A 10 28.62 -6.56 -1.42
CA MET A 10 27.64 -5.51 -1.73
C MET A 10 26.50 -6.03 -2.61
N LEU A 11 26.73 -7.03 -3.47
CA LEU A 11 25.66 -7.66 -4.26
C LEU A 11 24.62 -8.35 -3.37
N TYR A 12 25.06 -8.99 -2.28
CA TYR A 12 24.13 -9.61 -1.34
C TYR A 12 23.25 -8.58 -0.63
N VAL A 13 23.82 -7.40 -0.31
CA VAL A 13 23.05 -6.30 0.27
C VAL A 13 22.02 -5.79 -0.72
N LEU A 14 22.41 -5.55 -1.98
CA LEU A 14 21.47 -5.15 -3.04
C LEU A 14 20.38 -6.21 -3.27
N ALA A 15 20.76 -7.48 -3.30
CA ALA A 15 19.80 -8.60 -3.43
C ALA A 15 18.83 -8.66 -2.25
N ALA A 16 19.28 -8.41 -1.01
CA ALA A 16 18.42 -8.36 0.17
C ALA A 16 17.44 -7.19 0.09
N ILE A 17 17.88 -6.00 -0.34
CA ILE A 17 17.00 -4.83 -0.53
C ILE A 17 15.95 -5.14 -1.61
N CYS A 18 16.34 -5.73 -2.74
CA CYS A 18 15.42 -6.14 -3.79
C CYS A 18 14.40 -7.19 -3.31
N ALA A 19 14.84 -8.16 -2.51
CA ALA A 19 13.95 -9.17 -1.95
C ALA A 19 12.92 -8.56 -0.98
N LEU A 20 13.36 -7.66 -0.09
CA LEU A 20 12.47 -6.95 0.84
C LEU A 20 11.48 -6.05 0.10
N GLY A 21 11.93 -5.29 -0.91
CA GLY A 21 11.07 -4.47 -1.75
C GLY A 21 10.01 -5.29 -2.47
N THR A 22 10.42 -6.38 -3.14
CA THR A 22 9.50 -7.29 -3.83
C THR A 22 8.50 -7.92 -2.88
N PHE A 23 8.95 -8.37 -1.71
CA PHE A 23 8.07 -8.93 -0.68
C PHE A 23 7.02 -7.91 -0.22
N SER A 24 7.44 -6.67 0.07
CA SER A 24 6.52 -5.59 0.44
C SER A 24 5.44 -5.37 -0.61
N THR A 25 5.83 -5.27 -1.88
CA THR A 25 4.91 -5.04 -3.00
C THR A 25 3.91 -6.19 -3.17
N LEU A 26 4.37 -7.45 -3.04
CA LEU A 26 3.51 -8.63 -3.12
C LEU A 26 2.50 -8.68 -1.96
N VAL A 27 2.93 -8.36 -0.74
CA VAL A 27 2.05 -8.29 0.44
C VAL A 27 0.98 -7.22 0.21
N THR A 28 1.37 -6.01 -0.17
CA THR A 28 0.45 -4.90 -0.47
C THR A 28 -0.58 -5.30 -1.53
N GLY A 29 -0.11 -5.87 -2.65
CA GLY A 29 -0.97 -6.32 -3.74
C GLY A 29 -1.98 -7.39 -3.32
N SER A 30 -1.56 -8.34 -2.49
CA SER A 30 -2.42 -9.41 -1.96
C SER A 30 -3.46 -8.87 -0.99
N LEU A 31 -3.07 -7.92 -0.13
CA LEU A 31 -3.96 -7.25 0.82
C LEU A 31 -5.07 -6.48 0.10
N TYR A 32 -4.72 -5.66 -0.88
CA TYR A 32 -5.73 -4.93 -1.65
C TYR A 32 -6.68 -5.86 -2.40
N LYS A 33 -6.17 -6.93 -3.03
CA LYS A 33 -7.02 -7.93 -3.70
C LYS A 33 -8.01 -8.58 -2.72
N ARG A 34 -7.54 -8.93 -1.52
CA ARG A 34 -8.40 -9.50 -0.48
C ARG A 34 -9.46 -8.51 -0.01
N LEU A 35 -9.08 -7.27 0.29
CA LEU A 35 -10.01 -6.22 0.72
C LEU A 35 -11.06 -5.93 -0.35
N ILE A 36 -10.68 -5.79 -1.61
CA ILE A 36 -11.61 -5.59 -2.74
C ILE A 36 -12.59 -6.76 -2.84
N LYS A 37 -12.13 -8.00 -2.70
CA LYS A 37 -13.01 -9.16 -2.71
C LYS A 37 -14.00 -9.15 -1.55
N GLU A 38 -13.57 -8.73 -0.36
CA GLU A 38 -14.44 -8.68 0.83
C GLU A 38 -15.43 -7.50 0.80
N THR A 39 -15.11 -6.40 0.09
CA THR A 39 -16.05 -5.27 -0.10
C THR A 39 -17.25 -5.65 -0.95
N GLY A 40 -17.13 -6.62 -1.85
CA GLY A 40 -18.26 -7.14 -2.62
C GLY A 40 -19.35 -7.80 -1.75
N ASN A 41 -19.05 -8.16 -0.49
CA ASN A 41 -20.02 -8.68 0.47
C ASN A 41 -19.79 -8.14 1.87
N MET A 42 -19.99 -6.83 2.02
CA MET A 42 -19.77 -6.10 3.30
C MET A 42 -20.64 -6.63 4.46
N ALA A 43 -21.76 -7.29 4.16
CA ALA A 43 -22.63 -7.87 5.20
C ALA A 43 -21.95 -9.02 5.94
N LEU A 44 -21.14 -9.83 5.23
CA LEU A 44 -20.47 -11.02 5.74
C LEU A 44 -18.96 -10.88 5.87
N THR A 45 -18.42 -9.66 5.74
CA THR A 45 -16.97 -9.45 5.81
C THR A 45 -16.36 -9.96 7.12
N LYS A 46 -15.22 -10.64 7.01
CA LYS A 46 -14.46 -11.15 8.16
C LYS A 46 -13.30 -10.21 8.54
N ASP A 47 -12.95 -9.26 7.68
CA ASP A 47 -11.86 -8.34 7.93
C ASP A 47 -12.22 -7.32 9.02
N LYS A 48 -11.33 -7.18 10.01
CA LYS A 48 -11.54 -6.29 11.17
C LYS A 48 -11.61 -4.82 10.76
N ASN A 49 -10.81 -4.39 9.78
CA ASN A 49 -10.78 -3.01 9.31
C ASN A 49 -12.08 -2.66 8.58
N LEU A 50 -12.56 -3.56 7.71
CA LEU A 50 -13.82 -3.37 6.99
C LEU A 50 -15.03 -3.39 7.94
N LYS A 51 -15.05 -4.25 8.96
CA LYS A 51 -16.09 -4.24 10.00
C LYS A 51 -16.09 -2.92 10.77
N ALA A 52 -14.92 -2.48 11.22
CA ALA A 52 -14.80 -1.22 11.95
C ALA A 52 -15.20 -0.02 11.06
N LEU A 53 -14.84 -0.05 9.77
CA LEU A 53 -15.25 0.97 8.81
C LEU A 53 -16.77 0.98 8.64
N LYS A 54 -17.39 -0.17 8.40
CA LYS A 54 -18.85 -0.30 8.29
C LYS A 54 -19.56 0.30 9.49
N GLN A 55 -19.14 -0.08 10.70
CA GLN A 55 -19.75 0.42 11.94
C GLN A 55 -19.57 1.94 12.10
N ARG A 56 -18.41 2.48 11.72
CA ARG A 56 -18.19 3.94 11.74
C ARG A 56 -19.06 4.67 10.71
N MET A 57 -19.20 4.11 9.50
CA MET A 57 -20.08 4.68 8.48
C MET A 57 -21.53 4.69 8.92
N GLU A 58 -22.03 3.59 9.50
CA GLU A 58 -23.38 3.50 10.05
C GLU A 58 -23.62 4.55 11.14
N ASN A 59 -22.69 4.70 12.08
CA ASN A 59 -22.79 5.69 13.15
C ASN A 59 -22.80 7.13 12.61
N VAL A 60 -21.91 7.46 11.67
CA VAL A 60 -21.85 8.81 11.09
C VAL A 60 -23.11 9.10 10.27
N PHE A 61 -23.62 8.10 9.55
CA PHE A 61 -24.84 8.23 8.76
C PHE A 61 -26.07 8.48 9.66
N LEU A 62 -26.18 7.78 10.78
CA LEU A 62 -27.27 7.96 11.77
C LEU A 62 -27.21 9.34 12.45
N ILE A 63 -26.01 9.82 12.81
CA ILE A 63 -25.87 11.09 13.54
C ILE A 63 -26.10 12.29 12.62
N ASN A 64 -25.59 12.23 11.38
CA ASN A 64 -25.58 13.38 10.46
C ASN A 64 -26.69 13.31 9.38
N HIS A 65 -27.56 12.31 9.43
CA HIS A 65 -28.59 12.03 8.40
C HIS A 65 -28.02 11.93 6.98
N GLY A 66 -26.78 11.44 6.87
CA GLY A 66 -26.06 11.25 5.62
C GLY A 66 -24.59 11.64 5.71
N ILE A 67 -23.82 11.30 4.71
CA ILE A 67 -22.40 11.69 4.58
C ILE A 67 -22.31 12.68 3.42
N ARG A 68 -22.00 13.95 3.71
CA ARG A 68 -21.95 15.04 2.73
C ARG A 68 -20.95 14.78 1.58
N ASN A 69 -19.83 14.15 1.88
CA ASN A 69 -18.82 13.79 0.89
C ASN A 69 -18.29 12.38 1.20
N VAL A 70 -18.92 11.38 0.59
CA VAL A 70 -18.61 9.96 0.82
C VAL A 70 -17.18 9.65 0.39
N ASN A 71 -16.74 10.17 -0.76
CA ASN A 71 -15.38 9.94 -1.28
C ASN A 71 -14.31 10.40 -0.29
N ALA A 72 -14.37 11.67 0.14
CA ALA A 72 -13.39 12.21 1.07
C ALA A 72 -13.41 11.48 2.44
N TYR A 73 -14.61 11.06 2.89
CA TYR A 73 -14.75 10.28 4.11
C TYR A 73 -14.09 8.92 4.00
N ILE A 74 -14.34 8.19 2.92
CA ILE A 74 -13.77 6.86 2.68
C ILE A 74 -12.26 6.93 2.52
N GLU A 75 -11.73 7.86 1.72
CA GLU A 75 -10.30 8.06 1.60
C GLU A 75 -9.63 8.30 2.95
N LYS A 76 -10.20 9.18 3.79
CA LYS A 76 -9.71 9.42 5.14
C LYS A 76 -9.70 8.17 6.01
N GLN A 77 -10.72 7.32 5.90
CA GLN A 77 -10.79 6.09 6.67
C GLN A 77 -9.81 5.03 6.18
N LEU A 78 -9.53 4.96 4.86
CA LEU A 78 -8.55 4.04 4.28
C LEU A 78 -7.13 4.30 4.80
N TYR A 79 -6.76 5.56 5.07
CA TYR A 79 -5.49 5.88 5.75
C TYR A 79 -5.37 5.24 7.15
N GLY A 80 -6.49 4.98 7.81
CA GLY A 80 -6.54 4.33 9.12
C GLY A 80 -6.41 2.81 9.08
N PHE A 81 -6.43 2.19 7.90
CA PHE A 81 -6.33 0.73 7.78
C PHE A 81 -4.92 0.27 8.13
N ARG A 82 -4.84 -0.68 9.07
CA ARG A 82 -3.58 -1.25 9.55
C ARG A 82 -3.57 -2.75 9.31
N PHE A 83 -2.42 -3.22 8.82
CA PHE A 83 -2.14 -4.66 8.69
C PHE A 83 -0.77 -4.95 9.31
N MET A 84 -0.71 -5.93 10.21
CA MET A 84 0.52 -6.30 10.93
C MET A 84 1.27 -5.11 11.53
N HIS A 85 0.55 -4.20 12.22
CA HIS A 85 1.06 -2.98 12.88
C HIS A 85 1.49 -1.83 11.95
N MET A 86 1.50 -2.02 10.63
CA MET A 86 1.76 -0.97 9.64
C MET A 86 0.49 -0.55 8.93
N SER A 87 0.42 0.73 8.52
CA SER A 87 -0.64 1.21 7.62
C SER A 87 -0.47 0.61 6.23
N LEU A 88 -1.56 0.52 5.46
CA LEU A 88 -1.49 0.10 4.05
C LEU A 88 -0.55 1.01 3.24
N ASP A 89 -0.61 2.31 3.48
CA ASP A 89 0.29 3.29 2.87
C ASP A 89 1.75 3.08 3.30
N GLY A 90 1.99 2.60 4.53
CA GLY A 90 3.33 2.28 5.02
C GLY A 90 3.96 1.12 4.22
N TRP A 91 3.19 0.09 3.91
CA TRP A 91 3.64 -1.02 3.08
C TRP A 91 3.94 -0.59 1.64
N ASP A 92 3.10 0.26 1.06
CA ASP A 92 3.28 0.81 -0.28
C ASP A 92 4.53 1.70 -0.34
N ASN A 93 4.68 2.60 0.64
CA ASN A 93 5.83 3.49 0.74
C ASN A 93 7.15 2.74 0.95
N LEU A 94 7.13 1.59 1.65
CA LEU A 94 8.31 0.74 1.85
C LEU A 94 8.84 0.19 0.51
N SER A 95 7.95 -0.15 -0.43
CA SER A 95 8.34 -0.56 -1.78
C SER A 95 9.07 0.54 -2.53
N VAL A 96 8.53 1.75 -2.53
CA VAL A 96 9.14 2.92 -3.15
C VAL A 96 10.49 3.26 -2.51
N GLN A 97 10.56 3.21 -1.17
CA GLN A 97 11.82 3.43 -0.44
C GLN A 97 12.87 2.38 -0.81
N ALA A 98 12.50 1.09 -0.92
CA ALA A 98 13.42 0.03 -1.32
C ALA A 98 13.96 0.26 -2.75
N MET A 99 13.13 0.76 -3.68
CA MET A 99 13.55 1.11 -5.03
C MET A 99 14.60 2.22 -5.02
N ILE A 100 14.35 3.31 -4.29
CA ILE A 100 15.29 4.44 -4.15
C ILE A 100 16.58 3.95 -3.49
N LEU A 101 16.48 3.11 -2.48
CA LEU A 101 17.62 2.56 -1.74
C LEU A 101 18.50 1.67 -2.63
N CYS A 102 17.91 0.91 -3.56
CA CYS A 102 18.65 0.14 -4.56
C CYS A 102 19.51 1.05 -5.46
N PHE A 103 18.92 2.12 -5.99
CA PHE A 103 19.67 3.07 -6.82
C PHE A 103 20.79 3.76 -6.02
N MET A 104 20.49 4.22 -4.82
CA MET A 104 21.47 4.89 -3.97
C MET A 104 22.58 3.94 -3.53
N ALA A 105 22.26 2.73 -3.11
CA ALA A 105 23.25 1.75 -2.67
C ALA A 105 24.15 1.29 -3.82
N GLY A 106 23.57 1.05 -5.01
CA GLY A 106 24.32 0.71 -6.22
C GLY A 106 25.26 1.84 -6.66
N GLY A 107 24.76 3.07 -6.68
CA GLY A 107 25.54 4.26 -7.01
C GLY A 107 26.67 4.53 -5.99
N ALA A 108 26.37 4.45 -4.70
CA ALA A 108 27.36 4.58 -3.64
C ALA A 108 28.43 3.49 -3.68
N ALA A 109 28.06 2.24 -3.98
CA ALA A 109 28.99 1.14 -4.13
C ALA A 109 29.89 1.31 -5.35
N ALA A 110 29.36 1.74 -6.49
CA ALA A 110 30.11 2.04 -7.70
C ALA A 110 31.09 3.22 -7.46
N PHE A 111 30.61 4.29 -6.81
CA PHE A 111 31.47 5.42 -6.44
C PHE A 111 32.57 5.01 -5.44
N GLY A 112 32.25 4.20 -4.45
CA GLY A 112 33.23 3.64 -3.51
C GLY A 112 34.28 2.78 -4.22
N ALA A 113 33.88 1.92 -5.15
CA ALA A 113 34.80 1.11 -5.95
C ALA A 113 35.75 1.99 -6.79
N TYR A 114 35.23 3.07 -7.36
CA TYR A 114 36.05 4.07 -8.08
C TYR A 114 37.04 4.77 -7.15
N TRP A 115 36.58 5.26 -6.00
CA TRP A 115 37.40 5.98 -5.03
C TRP A 115 38.58 5.17 -4.47
N TYR A 116 38.30 3.87 -4.20
CA TYR A 116 39.30 2.94 -3.71
C TYR A 116 40.16 2.30 -4.83
N ARG A 117 40.02 2.78 -6.07
CA ARG A 117 40.75 2.26 -7.24
C ARG A 117 40.63 0.74 -7.40
N CYS A 118 39.43 0.20 -7.16
CA CYS A 118 39.12 -1.18 -7.49
C CYS A 118 39.08 -1.38 -9.01
N ASP A 119 39.13 -2.65 -9.46
CA ASP A 119 39.04 -2.96 -10.88
C ASP A 119 37.75 -2.38 -11.49
N ASN A 120 37.83 -1.88 -12.71
CA ASN A 120 36.69 -1.33 -13.45
C ASN A 120 35.51 -2.28 -13.52
N TYR A 121 35.75 -3.58 -13.42
CA TYR A 121 34.71 -4.60 -13.35
C TYR A 121 33.75 -4.38 -12.18
N TYR A 122 34.24 -4.10 -10.99
CA TYR A 122 33.39 -3.86 -9.81
C TYR A 122 32.59 -2.57 -9.88
N ILE A 123 33.15 -1.53 -10.51
CA ILE A 123 32.45 -0.25 -10.70
C ILE A 123 31.22 -0.47 -11.58
N VAL A 124 31.42 -1.14 -12.74
CA VAL A 124 30.32 -1.44 -13.67
C VAL A 124 29.33 -2.40 -13.05
N LEU A 125 29.81 -3.45 -12.34
CA LEU A 125 28.98 -4.46 -11.71
C LEU A 125 28.02 -3.85 -10.68
N TYR A 126 28.49 -3.02 -9.77
CA TYR A 126 27.67 -2.40 -8.73
C TYR A 126 26.72 -1.35 -9.29
N GLY A 127 27.18 -0.53 -10.23
CA GLY A 127 26.33 0.43 -10.91
C GLY A 127 25.21 -0.25 -11.68
N ALA A 128 25.54 -1.25 -12.48
CA ALA A 128 24.55 -2.03 -13.21
C ALA A 128 23.58 -2.76 -12.27
N ALA A 129 24.09 -3.42 -11.21
CA ALA A 129 23.25 -4.14 -10.26
C ALA A 129 22.26 -3.20 -9.53
N GLY A 130 22.68 -1.98 -9.15
CA GLY A 130 21.79 -0.97 -8.55
C GLY A 130 20.72 -0.50 -9.51
N VAL A 131 21.08 -0.20 -10.76
CA VAL A 131 20.13 0.22 -11.80
C VAL A 131 19.14 -0.90 -12.12
N PHE A 132 19.62 -2.11 -12.41
CA PHE A 132 18.74 -3.25 -12.71
C PHE A 132 17.85 -3.62 -11.53
N GLY A 133 18.37 -3.60 -10.29
CA GLY A 133 17.58 -3.85 -9.08
C GLY A 133 16.47 -2.81 -8.89
N GLY A 134 16.79 -1.53 -9.04
CA GLY A 134 15.81 -0.45 -8.96
C GLY A 134 14.74 -0.52 -10.05
N LEU A 135 15.13 -0.77 -11.31
CA LEU A 135 14.19 -0.96 -12.42
C LEU A 135 13.32 -2.21 -12.25
N PHE A 136 13.89 -3.30 -11.74
CA PHE A 136 13.13 -4.51 -11.44
C PHE A 136 12.04 -4.24 -10.39
N LEU A 137 12.38 -3.54 -9.29
CA LEU A 137 11.39 -3.16 -8.28
C LEU A 137 10.31 -2.24 -8.85
N ALA A 138 10.67 -1.25 -9.68
CA ALA A 138 9.72 -0.39 -10.36
C ALA A 138 8.78 -1.17 -11.28
N PHE A 139 9.30 -2.16 -11.99
CA PHE A 139 8.49 -3.03 -12.85
C PHE A 139 7.50 -3.88 -12.04
N VAL A 140 7.95 -4.48 -10.93
CA VAL A 140 7.11 -5.27 -10.03
C VAL A 140 6.02 -4.40 -9.41
N ASP A 141 6.35 -3.19 -8.96
CA ASP A 141 5.41 -2.25 -8.36
C ASP A 141 4.31 -1.82 -9.35
N ASN A 142 4.71 -1.42 -10.55
CA ASN A 142 3.77 -1.10 -11.62
C ASN A 142 2.89 -2.30 -12.04
N GLY A 143 3.46 -3.51 -12.08
CA GLY A 143 2.73 -4.74 -12.41
C GLY A 143 1.66 -5.10 -11.37
N ILE A 144 1.91 -4.80 -10.11
CA ILE A 144 0.96 -5.01 -9.00
C ILE A 144 -0.10 -3.91 -8.96
N GLY A 145 0.28 -2.67 -9.30
CA GLY A 145 -0.62 -1.53 -9.39
C GLY A 145 -1.36 -1.23 -8.08
N ALA A 146 -0.61 -1.09 -6.98
CA ALA A 146 -1.18 -0.86 -5.64
C ALA A 146 -2.06 0.40 -5.61
N GLY A 147 -1.63 1.49 -6.24
CA GLY A 147 -2.41 2.72 -6.35
C GLY A 147 -3.75 2.55 -7.07
N THR A 148 -3.76 1.78 -8.18
CA THR A 148 -5.00 1.46 -8.90
C THR A 148 -5.95 0.62 -8.05
N LYS A 149 -5.44 -0.37 -7.33
CA LYS A 149 -6.24 -1.21 -6.44
C LYS A 149 -6.79 -0.44 -5.25
N ARG A 150 -6.02 0.52 -4.72
CA ARG A 150 -6.50 1.43 -3.68
C ARG A 150 -7.71 2.22 -4.17
N LYS A 151 -7.63 2.77 -5.39
CA LYS A 151 -8.74 3.49 -6.01
C LYS A 151 -9.96 2.58 -6.21
N GLN A 152 -9.75 1.37 -6.75
CA GLN A 152 -10.84 0.38 -6.89
C GLN A 152 -11.49 0.05 -5.54
N LEU A 153 -10.70 -0.11 -4.48
CA LEU A 153 -11.23 -0.34 -3.13
C LEU A 153 -12.08 0.83 -2.64
N ALA A 154 -11.62 2.07 -2.87
CA ALA A 154 -12.37 3.27 -2.52
C ALA A 154 -13.69 3.35 -3.31
N ASP A 155 -13.65 3.13 -4.63
CA ASP A 155 -14.82 3.15 -5.49
C ASP A 155 -15.88 2.10 -5.06
N HIS A 156 -15.46 0.87 -4.73
CA HIS A 156 -16.36 -0.17 -4.21
C HIS A 156 -16.98 0.21 -2.86
N LEU A 157 -16.23 0.88 -1.99
CA LEU A 157 -16.76 1.34 -0.70
C LEU A 157 -17.74 2.50 -0.88
N VAL A 158 -17.48 3.40 -1.83
CA VAL A 158 -18.41 4.50 -2.18
C VAL A 158 -19.70 3.92 -2.71
N ASP A 159 -19.62 3.01 -3.69
CA ASP A 159 -20.76 2.32 -4.27
C ASP A 159 -21.60 1.61 -3.20
N TYR A 160 -20.93 0.95 -2.24
CA TYR A 160 -21.62 0.32 -1.11
C TYR A 160 -22.41 1.31 -0.26
N VAL A 161 -21.86 2.50 0.03
CA VAL A 161 -22.55 3.51 0.83
C VAL A 161 -23.71 4.12 0.06
N GLU A 162 -23.52 4.40 -1.23
CA GLU A 162 -24.50 5.08 -2.07
C GLU A 162 -25.66 4.15 -2.51
N ASN A 163 -25.39 2.86 -2.70
CA ASN A 163 -26.37 1.92 -3.24
C ASN A 163 -26.90 0.88 -2.24
N SER A 164 -26.42 0.86 -0.99
CA SER A 164 -26.89 -0.11 0.00
C SER A 164 -28.22 0.29 0.60
N PRO A 165 -29.27 -0.56 0.51
CA PRO A 165 -30.59 -0.31 1.12
C PRO A 165 -30.53 -0.14 2.65
N HIS A 166 -29.45 -0.64 3.26
CA HIS A 166 -29.26 -0.59 4.71
C HIS A 166 -29.11 0.84 5.23
N PHE A 167 -28.43 1.71 4.46
CA PHE A 167 -28.25 3.11 4.84
C PHE A 167 -29.54 3.93 4.64
N TYR A 168 -30.34 3.64 3.63
CA TYR A 168 -31.59 4.34 3.37
C TYR A 168 -32.67 3.96 4.37
N LYS A 169 -32.83 2.69 4.74
CA LYS A 169 -33.81 2.25 5.75
C LYS A 169 -33.55 2.81 7.15
N SER A 170 -32.29 3.07 7.49
CA SER A 170 -31.96 3.67 8.79
C SER A 170 -32.37 5.14 8.88
N VAL A 171 -32.40 5.88 7.75
CA VAL A 171 -32.88 7.26 7.68
C VAL A 171 -34.39 7.32 7.80
N ASP A 172 -35.12 6.45 7.09
CA ASP A 172 -36.57 6.38 7.18
C ASP A 172 -37.05 6.07 8.61
N ASN A 173 -36.46 5.09 9.26
CA ASN A 173 -36.80 4.74 10.65
C ASN A 173 -36.50 5.87 11.64
N SER A 174 -35.44 6.66 11.44
CA SER A 174 -35.13 7.80 12.29
C SER A 174 -36.04 9.01 12.04
N ALA A 175 -36.53 9.19 10.81
CA ALA A 175 -37.49 10.21 10.46
C ALA A 175 -38.87 9.94 11.12
N TYR A 176 -39.33 8.69 11.14
CA TYR A 176 -40.59 8.30 11.82
C TYR A 176 -40.47 8.37 13.33
N ALA A 177 -39.32 8.03 13.93
CA ALA A 177 -39.12 8.14 15.37
C ALA A 177 -39.04 9.60 15.89
N GLY A 178 -38.75 10.57 15.03
CA GLY A 178 -38.72 12.00 15.34
C GLY A 178 -40.10 12.67 15.25
N GLN A 179 -41.08 12.04 14.63
CA GLN A 179 -42.46 12.58 14.49
C GLN A 179 -43.40 12.18 15.63
N GLU A 180 -43.00 11.23 16.47
CA GLU A 180 -43.78 10.79 17.64
C GLU A 180 -43.41 11.51 18.97
N ARG A 181 -42.67 12.56 18.92
CA ARG A 181 -42.37 13.43 20.07
C ARG A 181 -42.87 14.85 19.81
#